data_7ee131888080d47d107cacebfb00f5b4
#
_entry.id   7ee131888080d47d107cacebfb00f5b4
#
_cell.length_a   1.000
_cell.length_b   1.000
_cell.length_c   1.000
_cell.angle_alpha   90.00
_cell.angle_beta   90.00
_cell.angle_gamma   90.00
#
_symmetry.space_group_name_H-M   'P 1'
#
loop_
_entity.id
_entity.type
_entity.pdbx_description
1 polymer ?
#
loop_
_entity_poly.entity_id
_entity_poly.type
_entity_poly.pdbx_seq_one_letter_code
_entity_poly.pdbx_strand_id
1 'polypeptide(L)'
;MKRKRVPPNMAAQVLLTFGSDCWLDMPGCTHRGTETMDHVKPYSLYGPTVPSNLRPACKHCNSLRADRVVSGFGAQVTAVIGPPCVGKTAYVRDHMAPGDIVVDPSRLAVACVDGGSEAHALADTLWGSAYRRVSRMVTARHVWLVRALPTSRNSPNMLAEWIALNYDVVVLDADDQLLRGRMAECRRGREDVELLKRWRRLGITQAKVDGML
;
A
#
# COMPACT_ATOMS: atom_id res chain seq x y z
N MET A 1 -19.08 -15.71 10.56
CA MET A 1 -18.75 -15.85 12.00
C MET A 1 -19.00 -14.49 12.68
N LYS A 2 -19.85 -14.39 13.72
CA LYS A 2 -20.05 -13.09 14.41
C LYS A 2 -18.83 -12.79 15.28
N ARG A 3 -18.22 -11.61 15.11
CA ARG A 3 -17.11 -11.12 15.94
C ARG A 3 -17.60 -10.99 17.39
N LYS A 4 -16.98 -11.70 18.32
CA LYS A 4 -17.25 -11.54 19.75
C LYS A 4 -16.67 -10.20 20.23
N ARG A 5 -17.38 -9.51 21.09
CA ARG A 5 -16.88 -8.29 21.72
C ARG A 5 -15.67 -8.64 22.61
N VAL A 6 -14.61 -7.81 22.56
CA VAL A 6 -13.47 -7.99 23.45
C VAL A 6 -13.92 -7.77 24.89
N PRO A 7 -13.62 -8.70 25.84
CA PRO A 7 -13.97 -8.53 27.23
C PRO A 7 -13.32 -7.28 27.87
N PRO A 8 -14.02 -6.57 28.78
CA PRO A 8 -13.49 -5.34 29.39
C PRO A 8 -12.14 -5.51 30.09
N ASN A 9 -11.96 -6.63 30.83
CA ASN A 9 -10.69 -6.95 31.50
C ASN A 9 -9.53 -7.13 30.49
N MET A 10 -9.79 -7.75 29.37
CA MET A 10 -8.80 -7.90 28.30
C MET A 10 -8.48 -6.56 27.64
N ALA A 11 -9.50 -5.73 27.39
CA ALA A 11 -9.29 -4.37 26.86
C ALA A 11 -8.46 -3.52 27.83
N ALA A 12 -8.73 -3.58 29.13
CA ALA A 12 -7.94 -2.90 30.15
C ALA A 12 -6.47 -3.36 30.14
N GLN A 13 -6.23 -4.66 30.03
CA GLN A 13 -4.87 -5.22 29.93
C GLN A 13 -4.13 -4.69 28.68
N VAL A 14 -4.81 -4.63 27.53
CA VAL A 14 -4.24 -4.08 26.29
C VAL A 14 -3.87 -2.60 26.45
N LEU A 15 -4.76 -1.80 27.06
CA LEU A 15 -4.49 -0.38 27.31
C LEU A 15 -3.33 -0.17 28.29
N LEU A 16 -3.20 -0.98 29.32
CA LEU A 16 -2.05 -0.94 30.24
C LEU A 16 -0.73 -1.27 29.52
N THR A 17 -0.77 -2.16 28.55
CA THR A 17 0.44 -2.60 27.83
C THR A 17 0.85 -1.65 26.72
N PHE A 18 -0.11 -1.12 25.95
CA PHE A 18 0.13 -0.40 24.70
C PHE A 18 -0.30 1.07 24.74
N GLY A 19 -0.78 1.59 25.88
CA GLY A 19 -1.28 2.94 26.01
C GLY A 19 -2.70 3.10 25.47
N SER A 20 -3.13 4.37 25.34
CA SER A 20 -4.50 4.75 24.94
C SER A 20 -4.59 5.39 23.57
N ASP A 21 -3.46 5.55 22.89
CA ASP A 21 -3.42 6.16 21.56
C ASP A 21 -3.77 5.15 20.46
N CYS A 22 -4.27 5.68 19.34
CA CYS A 22 -4.56 4.84 18.18
C CYS A 22 -3.25 4.35 17.54
N TRP A 23 -3.04 3.06 17.50
CA TRP A 23 -1.81 2.46 16.97
C TRP A 23 -1.65 2.54 15.45
N LEU A 24 -2.73 2.86 14.72
CA LEU A 24 -2.74 2.85 13.24
C LEU A 24 -2.39 4.21 12.62
N ASP A 25 -2.75 5.29 13.27
CA ASP A 25 -2.56 6.68 12.82
C ASP A 25 -2.84 6.93 11.34
N MET A 26 -3.95 6.37 10.83
CA MET A 26 -4.36 6.53 9.43
C MET A 26 -4.87 7.94 9.14
N PRO A 27 -4.93 8.38 7.87
CA PRO A 27 -5.50 9.67 7.48
C PRO A 27 -6.86 9.92 8.13
N GLY A 28 -7.00 11.03 8.88
CA GLY A 28 -8.20 11.35 9.66
C GLY A 28 -8.28 10.67 11.03
N CYS A 29 -7.16 10.18 11.55
CA CYS A 29 -7.08 9.59 12.88
C CYS A 29 -7.58 10.56 13.95
N THR A 30 -8.37 10.05 14.90
CA THR A 30 -8.82 10.82 16.08
C THR A 30 -7.93 10.64 17.31
N HIS A 31 -6.88 9.84 17.21
CA HIS A 31 -5.95 9.41 18.27
C HIS A 31 -6.62 8.73 19.50
N ARG A 32 -7.93 8.53 19.48
CA ARG A 32 -8.71 7.93 20.58
C ARG A 32 -8.67 6.40 20.53
N GLY A 33 -7.55 5.79 20.92
CA GLY A 33 -7.38 4.33 20.87
C GLY A 33 -8.30 3.54 21.81
N THR A 34 -8.90 4.20 22.81
CA THR A 34 -9.85 3.57 23.74
C THR A 34 -11.19 3.22 23.10
N GLU A 35 -11.50 3.72 21.91
CA GLU A 35 -12.79 3.50 21.25
C GLU A 35 -13.01 2.05 20.80
N THR A 36 -11.95 1.39 20.34
CA THR A 36 -12.01 0.00 19.86
C THR A 36 -10.72 -0.76 20.13
N MET A 37 -10.81 -2.09 20.16
CA MET A 37 -9.65 -2.98 20.10
C MET A 37 -9.55 -3.57 18.71
N ASP A 38 -8.45 -3.26 18.03
CA ASP A 38 -8.14 -3.78 16.71
C ASP A 38 -7.31 -5.07 16.81
N HIS A 39 -7.56 -6.01 15.90
CA HIS A 39 -6.78 -7.24 15.82
C HIS A 39 -5.60 -7.04 14.87
N VAL A 40 -4.36 -7.10 15.36
CA VAL A 40 -3.13 -7.00 14.53
C VAL A 40 -3.20 -7.96 13.34
N LYS A 41 -3.38 -9.26 13.59
CA LYS A 41 -3.88 -10.20 12.59
C LYS A 41 -5.41 -10.11 12.59
N PRO A 42 -6.05 -9.67 11.50
CA PRO A 42 -7.49 -9.46 11.44
C PRO A 42 -8.30 -10.69 11.84
N TYR A 43 -9.41 -10.47 12.56
CA TYR A 43 -10.32 -11.55 12.98
C TYR A 43 -10.87 -12.34 11.77
N SER A 44 -11.16 -11.66 10.65
CA SER A 44 -11.58 -12.28 9.39
C SER A 44 -10.55 -13.23 8.78
N LEU A 45 -9.29 -13.08 9.17
CA LEU A 45 -8.16 -13.91 8.76
C LEU A 45 -7.71 -14.87 9.88
N TYR A 46 -8.65 -15.25 10.75
CA TYR A 46 -8.45 -16.17 11.89
C TYR A 46 -7.44 -15.62 12.93
N GLY A 47 -7.40 -14.30 13.11
CA GLY A 47 -6.65 -13.68 14.20
C GLY A 47 -7.31 -13.98 15.56
N PRO A 48 -6.57 -14.49 16.56
CA PRO A 48 -7.14 -14.81 17.86
C PRO A 48 -7.48 -13.53 18.64
N THR A 49 -8.55 -13.59 19.46
CA THR A 49 -8.88 -12.51 20.39
C THR A 49 -8.13 -12.74 21.70
N VAL A 50 -6.86 -12.33 21.73
CA VAL A 50 -5.95 -12.40 22.88
C VAL A 50 -5.18 -11.09 23.01
N PRO A 51 -4.71 -10.70 24.22
CA PRO A 51 -4.05 -9.40 24.42
C PRO A 51 -2.88 -9.15 23.49
N SER A 52 -2.08 -10.18 23.17
CA SER A 52 -0.91 -10.06 22.27
C SER A 52 -1.30 -9.70 20.83
N ASN A 53 -2.52 -10.04 20.39
CA ASN A 53 -3.03 -9.74 19.06
C ASN A 53 -3.99 -8.55 19.02
N LEU A 54 -4.09 -7.79 20.09
CA LEU A 54 -4.97 -6.63 20.18
C LEU A 54 -4.16 -5.34 20.36
N ARG A 55 -4.66 -4.25 19.76
CA ARG A 55 -4.10 -2.90 19.90
C ARG A 55 -5.23 -1.88 20.06
N PRO A 56 -5.00 -0.80 20.83
CA PRO A 56 -5.93 0.32 20.91
C PRO A 56 -6.08 1.00 19.55
N ALA A 57 -7.30 1.25 19.13
CA ALA A 57 -7.54 1.93 17.85
C ALA A 57 -8.80 2.80 17.93
N CYS A 58 -8.78 3.95 17.24
CA CYS A 58 -9.99 4.72 17.04
C CYS A 58 -10.92 4.01 16.03
N LYS A 59 -12.22 4.29 16.12
CA LYS A 59 -13.22 3.67 15.22
C LYS A 59 -12.93 3.96 13.75
N HIS A 60 -12.50 5.20 13.45
CA HIS A 60 -12.17 5.61 12.10
C HIS A 60 -11.06 4.75 11.50
N CYS A 61 -9.90 4.68 12.16
CA CYS A 61 -8.75 3.91 11.68
C CYS A 61 -9.04 2.40 11.59
N ASN A 62 -9.71 1.84 12.60
CA ASN A 62 -10.09 0.42 12.61
C ASN A 62 -11.03 0.09 11.44
N SER A 63 -11.98 0.97 11.13
CA SER A 63 -12.88 0.82 9.98
C SER A 63 -12.16 1.01 8.64
N LEU A 64 -11.30 2.01 8.54
CA LEU A 64 -10.55 2.30 7.32
C LEU A 64 -9.55 1.19 6.99
N ARG A 65 -8.86 0.67 8.00
CA ARG A 65 -7.96 -0.47 7.84
C ARG A 65 -8.70 -1.74 7.42
N ALA A 66 -9.88 -1.98 7.95
CA ALA A 66 -10.67 -3.19 7.73
C ALA A 66 -9.88 -4.48 8.04
N ASP A 67 -9.64 -5.33 7.05
CA ASP A 67 -8.87 -6.58 7.18
C ASP A 67 -7.49 -6.55 6.52
N ARG A 68 -6.98 -5.33 6.21
CA ARG A 68 -5.60 -5.18 5.73
C ARG A 68 -4.60 -5.48 6.86
N VAL A 69 -3.53 -6.19 6.53
CA VAL A 69 -2.46 -6.54 7.48
C VAL A 69 -1.39 -5.46 7.44
N VAL A 70 -0.95 -5.01 8.59
CA VAL A 70 0.18 -4.07 8.70
C VAL A 70 1.45 -4.80 8.29
N SER A 71 2.30 -4.15 7.49
CA SER A 71 3.56 -4.71 7.01
C SER A 71 4.45 -5.16 8.17
N GLY A 72 5.05 -6.33 8.06
CA GLY A 72 5.84 -6.95 9.12
C GLY A 72 5.03 -7.84 10.07
N PHE A 73 3.69 -7.74 10.11
CA PHE A 73 2.82 -8.67 10.84
C PHE A 73 2.24 -9.78 9.95
N GLY A 74 2.65 -9.82 8.72
CA GLY A 74 2.35 -10.78 7.67
C GLY A 74 3.36 -10.58 6.56
N ALA A 75 2.89 -10.22 5.35
CA ALA A 75 3.81 -9.82 4.28
C ALA A 75 4.55 -8.53 4.66
N GLN A 76 5.83 -8.45 4.30
CA GLN A 76 6.55 -7.18 4.22
C GLN A 76 6.27 -6.56 2.86
N VAL A 77 5.87 -5.30 2.81
CA VAL A 77 5.44 -4.66 1.57
C VAL A 77 6.31 -3.45 1.28
N THR A 78 6.89 -3.43 0.09
CA THR A 78 7.59 -2.26 -0.46
C THR A 78 6.83 -1.74 -1.68
N ALA A 79 6.39 -0.48 -1.62
CA ALA A 79 5.74 0.21 -2.72
C ALA A 79 6.75 1.06 -3.50
N VAL A 80 6.93 0.76 -4.78
CA VAL A 80 7.83 1.53 -5.68
C VAL A 80 6.97 2.42 -6.57
N ILE A 81 7.07 3.73 -6.36
CA ILE A 81 6.27 4.74 -7.07
C ILE A 81 7.16 5.68 -7.88
N GLY A 82 6.57 6.32 -8.88
CA GLY A 82 7.29 7.28 -9.73
C GLY A 82 6.67 7.40 -11.11
N PRO A 83 7.07 8.42 -11.90
CA PRO A 83 6.50 8.67 -13.21
C PRO A 83 6.72 7.50 -14.18
N PRO A 84 6.01 7.47 -15.32
CA PRO A 84 6.28 6.52 -16.39
C PRO A 84 7.75 6.60 -16.85
N CYS A 85 8.32 5.47 -17.27
CA CYS A 85 9.68 5.32 -17.80
C CYS A 85 10.83 5.70 -16.84
N VAL A 86 10.56 5.93 -15.54
CA VAL A 86 11.61 6.23 -14.54
C VAL A 86 12.47 5.01 -14.17
N GLY A 87 12.03 3.78 -14.49
CA GLY A 87 12.79 2.55 -14.21
C GLY A 87 12.27 1.72 -13.04
N LYS A 88 11.03 1.90 -12.59
CA LYS A 88 10.44 1.14 -11.46
C LYS A 88 10.58 -0.38 -11.58
N THR A 89 10.24 -0.93 -12.75
CA THR A 89 10.34 -2.38 -13.01
C THR A 89 11.79 -2.87 -12.96
N ALA A 90 12.74 -2.07 -13.45
CA ALA A 90 14.18 -2.35 -13.37
C ALA A 90 14.64 -2.34 -11.91
N TYR A 91 14.26 -1.30 -11.16
CA TYR A 91 14.57 -1.20 -9.73
C TYR A 91 14.12 -2.46 -8.97
N VAL A 92 12.85 -2.88 -9.14
CA VAL A 92 12.32 -4.08 -8.48
C VAL A 92 13.09 -5.32 -8.91
N ARG A 93 13.37 -5.49 -10.20
CA ARG A 93 14.16 -6.64 -10.69
C ARG A 93 15.54 -6.72 -10.04
N ASP A 94 16.18 -5.58 -9.82
CA ASP A 94 17.54 -5.50 -9.30
C ASP A 94 17.61 -5.65 -7.76
N HIS A 95 16.45 -5.54 -7.06
CA HIS A 95 16.36 -5.63 -5.60
C HIS A 95 15.53 -6.81 -5.08
N MET A 96 14.74 -7.46 -5.94
CA MET A 96 13.91 -8.60 -5.53
C MET A 96 14.74 -9.85 -5.28
N ALA A 97 14.29 -10.69 -4.34
CA ALA A 97 14.86 -11.98 -4.04
C ALA A 97 13.99 -13.14 -4.56
N PRO A 98 14.54 -14.36 -4.70
CA PRO A 98 13.75 -15.54 -5.00
C PRO A 98 12.63 -15.76 -3.97
N GLY A 99 11.40 -15.92 -4.45
CA GLY A 99 10.21 -16.10 -3.61
C GLY A 99 9.44 -14.81 -3.30
N ASP A 100 9.95 -13.64 -3.70
CA ASP A 100 9.21 -12.38 -3.62
C ASP A 100 8.02 -12.36 -4.59
N ILE A 101 6.99 -11.61 -4.21
CA ILE A 101 5.82 -11.37 -5.04
C ILE A 101 5.92 -9.98 -5.66
N VAL A 102 5.78 -9.90 -6.98
CA VAL A 102 5.82 -8.60 -7.70
C VAL A 102 4.45 -8.32 -8.31
N VAL A 103 3.85 -7.19 -7.94
CA VAL A 103 2.59 -6.69 -8.50
C VAL A 103 2.91 -5.44 -9.32
N ASP A 104 3.16 -5.62 -10.61
CA ASP A 104 3.56 -4.57 -11.54
C ASP A 104 2.59 -4.51 -12.73
N PRO A 105 1.80 -3.41 -12.89
CA PRO A 105 0.88 -3.25 -14.00
C PRO A 105 1.56 -3.37 -15.37
N SER A 106 2.80 -2.90 -15.49
CA SER A 106 3.54 -2.96 -16.76
C SER A 106 3.81 -4.40 -17.20
N ARG A 107 4.10 -5.30 -16.26
CA ARG A 107 4.29 -6.73 -16.54
C ARG A 107 2.97 -7.41 -16.89
N LEU A 108 1.87 -7.01 -16.25
CA LEU A 108 0.53 -7.53 -16.56
C LEU A 108 0.07 -7.09 -17.95
N ALA A 109 0.35 -5.86 -18.35
CA ALA A 109 0.00 -5.32 -19.66
C ALA A 109 0.76 -6.03 -20.82
N VAL A 110 2.02 -6.41 -20.59
CA VAL A 110 2.83 -7.15 -21.59
C VAL A 110 2.25 -8.54 -21.93
N ALA A 111 1.45 -9.11 -21.06
CA ALA A 111 0.76 -10.36 -21.33
C ALA A 111 -0.37 -10.23 -22.38
N CYS A 112 -0.73 -9.00 -22.77
CA CYS A 112 -1.74 -8.74 -23.80
C CYS A 112 -1.03 -8.41 -25.13
N VAL A 113 -1.34 -9.15 -26.19
CA VAL A 113 -0.61 -9.13 -27.47
C VAL A 113 -0.58 -7.77 -28.17
N ASP A 114 -1.59 -6.92 -27.99
CA ASP A 114 -1.72 -5.65 -28.73
C ASP A 114 -1.65 -4.38 -27.87
N GLY A 115 -1.35 -4.46 -26.57
CA GLY A 115 -0.98 -3.32 -25.71
C GLY A 115 -1.88 -2.08 -25.72
N GLY A 116 -3.11 -2.16 -26.24
CA GLY A 116 -4.04 -1.05 -26.34
C GLY A 116 -4.63 -0.59 -25.00
N SER A 117 -5.50 0.41 -25.02
CA SER A 117 -6.14 0.98 -23.82
C SER A 117 -6.88 -0.07 -22.98
N GLU A 118 -7.44 -1.11 -23.60
CA GLU A 118 -8.08 -2.23 -22.91
C GLU A 118 -7.10 -3.07 -22.09
N ALA A 119 -5.90 -3.33 -22.63
CA ALA A 119 -4.85 -4.04 -21.91
C ALA A 119 -4.41 -3.28 -20.64
N HIS A 120 -4.28 -1.96 -20.74
CA HIS A 120 -3.97 -1.12 -19.58
C HIS A 120 -5.11 -1.10 -18.54
N ALA A 121 -6.36 -1.00 -18.98
CA ALA A 121 -7.52 -1.06 -18.10
C ALA A 121 -7.63 -2.42 -17.40
N LEU A 122 -7.36 -3.52 -18.11
CA LEU A 122 -7.29 -4.86 -17.55
C LEU A 122 -6.14 -4.99 -16.54
N ALA A 123 -4.95 -4.51 -16.87
CA ALA A 123 -3.79 -4.52 -15.99
C ALA A 123 -4.05 -3.74 -14.69
N ASP A 124 -4.71 -2.58 -14.74
CA ASP A 124 -5.11 -1.82 -13.56
C ASP A 124 -6.16 -2.57 -12.72
N THR A 125 -7.10 -3.26 -13.34
CA THR A 125 -8.10 -4.11 -12.65
C THR A 125 -7.43 -5.28 -11.94
N LEU A 126 -6.52 -5.96 -12.62
CA LEU A 126 -5.73 -7.08 -12.07
C LEU A 126 -4.82 -6.59 -10.94
N TRP A 127 -4.17 -5.44 -11.11
CA TRP A 127 -3.37 -4.83 -10.07
C TRP A 127 -4.21 -4.55 -8.82
N GLY A 128 -5.39 -3.95 -8.96
CA GLY A 128 -6.30 -3.69 -7.85
C GLY A 128 -6.75 -4.96 -7.13
N SER A 129 -6.96 -6.05 -7.87
CA SER A 129 -7.33 -7.35 -7.30
C SER A 129 -6.14 -8.00 -6.58
N ALA A 130 -4.95 -7.96 -7.18
CA ALA A 130 -3.71 -8.42 -6.55
C ALA A 130 -3.40 -7.60 -5.29
N TYR A 131 -3.51 -6.26 -5.34
CA TYR A 131 -3.32 -5.40 -4.18
C TYR A 131 -4.24 -5.77 -3.02
N ARG A 132 -5.55 -5.96 -3.28
CA ARG A 132 -6.50 -6.42 -2.25
C ARG A 132 -6.10 -7.77 -1.65
N ARG A 133 -5.52 -8.66 -2.44
CA ARG A 133 -5.07 -9.97 -1.97
C ARG A 133 -3.81 -9.84 -1.11
N VAL A 134 -2.79 -9.15 -1.59
CA VAL A 134 -1.50 -9.02 -0.88
C VAL A 134 -1.63 -8.17 0.39
N SER A 135 -2.50 -7.16 0.41
CA SER A 135 -2.77 -6.36 1.61
C SER A 135 -3.43 -7.15 2.76
N ARG A 136 -3.88 -8.36 2.49
CA ARG A 136 -4.48 -9.31 3.47
C ARG A 136 -3.61 -10.53 3.72
N MET A 137 -2.36 -10.52 3.25
CA MET A 137 -1.46 -11.66 3.43
C MET A 137 -0.94 -11.72 4.87
N VAL A 138 -1.19 -12.85 5.52
CA VAL A 138 -0.64 -13.19 6.84
C VAL A 138 0.62 -14.07 6.75
N THR A 139 1.00 -14.47 5.54
CA THR A 139 2.21 -15.25 5.28
C THR A 139 3.40 -14.30 5.19
N ALA A 140 4.50 -14.60 5.89
CA ALA A 140 5.74 -13.86 5.80
C ALA A 140 6.35 -13.99 4.40
N ARG A 141 6.14 -12.99 3.56
CA ARG A 141 6.67 -12.86 2.20
C ARG A 141 6.99 -11.41 1.93
N HIS A 142 8.01 -11.15 1.14
CA HIS A 142 8.23 -9.80 0.62
C HIS A 142 7.35 -9.58 -0.62
N VAL A 143 6.69 -8.42 -0.68
CA VAL A 143 5.79 -8.02 -1.76
C VAL A 143 6.23 -6.67 -2.31
N TRP A 144 6.49 -6.60 -3.59
CA TRP A 144 6.79 -5.39 -4.34
C TRP A 144 5.53 -4.89 -5.05
N LEU A 145 5.07 -3.70 -4.68
CA LEU A 145 3.95 -3.03 -5.33
C LEU A 145 4.48 -1.93 -6.25
N VAL A 146 4.29 -2.05 -7.55
CA VAL A 146 4.73 -1.04 -8.52
C VAL A 146 3.54 -0.20 -8.96
N ARG A 147 3.66 1.12 -8.91
CA ARG A 147 2.63 2.03 -9.39
C ARG A 147 3.20 3.37 -9.86
N ALA A 148 2.52 4.01 -10.83
CA ALA A 148 2.90 5.35 -11.26
C ALA A 148 2.52 6.41 -10.22
N LEU A 149 1.27 6.38 -9.75
CA LEU A 149 0.73 7.33 -8.78
C LEU A 149 0.18 6.59 -7.54
N PRO A 150 0.49 7.05 -6.32
CA PRO A 150 -0.05 6.44 -5.09
C PRO A 150 -1.45 7.00 -4.78
N THR A 151 -2.31 7.02 -5.79
CA THR A 151 -3.70 7.49 -5.68
C THR A 151 -4.60 6.63 -6.54
N SER A 152 -5.83 6.42 -6.13
CA SER A 152 -6.88 5.82 -6.94
C SER A 152 -8.21 6.53 -6.68
N ARG A 153 -9.24 6.25 -7.51
CA ARG A 153 -10.57 6.79 -7.30
C ARG A 153 -11.12 6.43 -5.92
N ASN A 154 -10.84 5.22 -5.44
CA ASN A 154 -11.35 4.69 -4.17
C ASN A 154 -10.41 4.93 -2.98
N SER A 155 -9.20 5.41 -3.22
CA SER A 155 -8.16 5.66 -2.21
C SER A 155 -7.34 6.89 -2.62
N PRO A 156 -7.88 8.10 -2.48
CA PRO A 156 -7.16 9.33 -2.82
C PRO A 156 -5.94 9.54 -1.92
N ASN A 157 -5.96 9.03 -0.70
CA ASN A 157 -4.89 9.13 0.31
C ASN A 157 -4.04 7.86 0.40
N MET A 158 -3.92 7.10 -0.70
CA MET A 158 -3.26 5.78 -0.72
C MET A 158 -1.83 5.82 -0.15
N LEU A 159 -1.05 6.86 -0.42
CA LEU A 159 0.31 7.02 0.11
C LEU A 159 0.30 7.06 1.65
N ALA A 160 -0.52 7.93 2.22
CA ALA A 160 -0.63 8.04 3.68
C ALA A 160 -1.20 6.76 4.33
N GLU A 161 -2.10 6.07 3.64
CA GLU A 161 -2.60 4.77 4.09
C GLU A 161 -1.49 3.70 4.08
N TRP A 162 -0.60 3.70 3.08
CA TRP A 162 0.55 2.78 3.02
C TRP A 162 1.53 3.04 4.15
N ILE A 163 1.85 4.30 4.41
CA ILE A 163 2.72 4.70 5.52
C ILE A 163 2.12 4.25 6.85
N ALA A 164 0.83 4.51 7.08
CA ALA A 164 0.12 4.06 8.29
C ALA A 164 0.03 2.52 8.41
N LEU A 165 0.13 1.78 7.30
CA LEU A 165 0.22 0.33 7.27
C LEU A 165 1.67 -0.18 7.35
N ASN A 166 2.63 0.69 7.64
CA ASN A 166 4.05 0.39 7.74
C ASN A 166 4.65 -0.21 6.46
N TYR A 167 4.17 0.26 5.28
CA TYR A 167 4.79 -0.11 4.01
C TYR A 167 6.05 0.71 3.79
N ASP A 168 7.12 0.07 3.35
CA ASP A 168 8.27 0.78 2.81
C ASP A 168 7.86 1.46 1.49
N VAL A 169 8.19 2.74 1.33
CA VAL A 169 7.85 3.47 0.10
C VAL A 169 9.12 4.00 -0.54
N VAL A 170 9.37 3.54 -1.75
CA VAL A 170 10.50 3.97 -2.59
C VAL A 170 9.98 4.89 -3.69
N VAL A 171 10.47 6.12 -3.71
CA VAL A 171 10.12 7.13 -4.71
C VAL A 171 11.23 7.22 -5.74
N LEU A 172 10.93 6.85 -6.98
CA LEU A 172 11.84 7.04 -8.11
C LEU A 172 11.41 8.26 -8.89
N ASP A 173 12.37 9.13 -9.21
CA ASP A 173 12.14 10.30 -10.05
C ASP A 173 13.34 10.56 -10.97
N ALA A 174 13.13 11.35 -12.00
CA ALA A 174 14.16 11.76 -12.94
C ALA A 174 13.75 13.08 -13.63
N ASP A 175 14.68 13.70 -14.30
CA ASP A 175 14.46 14.90 -15.09
C ASP A 175 13.42 14.69 -16.21
N ASP A 176 12.60 15.71 -16.47
CA ASP A 176 11.53 15.66 -17.47
C ASP A 176 12.04 15.40 -18.87
N GLN A 177 13.20 15.95 -19.23
CA GLN A 177 13.79 15.75 -20.55
C GLN A 177 14.16 14.27 -20.75
N LEU A 178 14.80 13.67 -19.74
CA LEU A 178 15.15 12.26 -19.76
C LEU A 178 13.89 11.36 -19.84
N LEU A 179 12.88 11.67 -19.04
CA LEU A 179 11.64 10.88 -19.03
C LEU A 179 10.91 10.96 -20.38
N ARG A 180 10.80 12.15 -20.97
CA ARG A 180 10.19 12.34 -22.29
C ARG A 180 10.97 11.65 -23.41
N GLY A 181 12.31 11.68 -23.36
CA GLY A 181 13.16 10.93 -24.28
C GLY A 181 12.87 9.43 -24.22
N ARG A 182 12.88 8.85 -23.01
CA ARG A 182 12.55 7.43 -22.80
C ARG A 182 11.12 7.07 -23.21
N MET A 183 10.16 7.97 -22.98
CA MET A 183 8.78 7.76 -23.43
C MET A 183 8.69 7.69 -24.96
N ALA A 184 9.42 8.56 -25.68
CA ALA A 184 9.47 8.56 -27.13
C ALA A 184 10.12 7.26 -27.67
N GLU A 185 11.24 6.84 -27.10
CA GLU A 185 11.93 5.59 -27.45
C GLU A 185 11.02 4.37 -27.25
N CYS A 186 10.28 4.32 -26.15
CA CYS A 186 9.34 3.23 -25.83
C CYS A 186 7.99 3.38 -26.55
N ARG A 187 7.81 4.34 -27.44
CA ARG A 187 6.54 4.64 -28.14
C ARG A 187 5.34 4.74 -27.20
N ARG A 188 5.55 5.39 -26.03
CA ARG A 188 4.50 5.59 -25.03
C ARG A 188 3.45 6.60 -25.50
N GLY A 189 2.20 6.32 -25.16
CA GLY A 189 1.06 7.10 -25.60
C GLY A 189 0.85 8.40 -24.79
N ARG A 190 -0.18 9.16 -25.21
CA ARG A 190 -0.60 10.42 -24.56
C ARG A 190 -0.92 10.25 -23.07
N GLU A 191 -1.39 9.06 -22.68
CA GLU A 191 -1.74 8.74 -21.30
C GLU A 191 -0.53 8.83 -20.34
N ASP A 192 0.64 8.34 -20.77
CA ASP A 192 1.87 8.41 -19.96
C ASP A 192 2.35 9.86 -19.77
N VAL A 193 2.15 10.70 -20.78
CA VAL A 193 2.45 12.16 -20.67
C VAL A 193 1.52 12.82 -19.64
N GLU A 194 0.24 12.47 -19.62
CA GLU A 194 -0.69 12.97 -18.61
C GLU A 194 -0.38 12.44 -17.21
N LEU A 195 0.08 11.19 -17.10
CA LEU A 195 0.56 10.62 -15.82
C LEU A 195 1.79 11.39 -15.30
N LEU A 196 2.74 11.74 -16.18
CA LEU A 196 3.89 12.57 -15.80
C LEU A 196 3.46 13.95 -15.28
N LYS A 197 2.53 14.61 -15.97
CA LYS A 197 1.99 15.91 -15.50
C LYS A 197 1.29 15.78 -14.13
N ARG A 198 0.56 14.71 -13.93
CA ARG A 198 -0.09 14.42 -12.63
C ARG A 198 0.94 14.15 -11.54
N TRP A 199 1.99 13.38 -11.83
CA TRP A 199 3.10 13.14 -10.92
C TRP A 199 3.72 14.45 -10.45
N ARG A 200 4.07 15.36 -11.39
CA ARG A 200 4.65 16.67 -11.07
C ARG A 200 3.74 17.52 -10.18
N ARG A 201 2.43 17.51 -10.42
CA ARG A 201 1.45 18.22 -9.57
C ARG A 201 1.37 17.67 -8.14
N LEU A 202 1.58 16.38 -7.94
CA LEU A 202 1.62 15.80 -6.59
C LEU A 202 2.87 16.20 -5.83
N GLY A 203 3.96 16.49 -6.51
CA GLY A 203 5.23 16.94 -5.92
C GLY A 203 5.76 15.96 -4.88
N ILE A 204 5.61 14.65 -5.09
CA ILE A 204 6.08 13.60 -4.20
C ILE A 204 7.58 13.44 -4.38
N THR A 205 8.32 13.44 -3.27
CA THR A 205 9.75 13.16 -3.22
C THR A 205 10.04 12.17 -2.11
N GLN A 206 11.18 11.46 -2.17
CA GLN A 206 11.58 10.56 -1.10
C GLN A 206 11.66 11.29 0.24
N ALA A 207 12.28 12.48 0.28
CA ALA A 207 12.40 13.27 1.51
C ALA A 207 11.03 13.63 2.15
N LYS A 208 9.99 13.86 1.32
CA LYS A 208 8.63 14.08 1.85
C LYS A 208 8.04 12.81 2.44
N VAL A 209 8.28 11.67 1.80
CA VAL A 209 7.82 10.36 2.31
C VAL A 209 8.51 10.04 3.63
N ASP A 210 9.83 10.20 3.68
CA ASP A 210 10.63 9.96 4.89
C ASP A 210 10.20 10.88 6.05
N GLY A 211 9.77 12.11 5.76
CA GLY A 211 9.24 13.05 6.75
C GLY A 211 7.80 12.76 7.22
N MET A 212 7.12 11.76 6.63
CA MET A 212 5.80 11.30 7.04
C MET A 212 5.87 10.04 7.94
N LEU A 213 7.05 9.42 8.02
CA LEU A 213 7.35 8.26 8.88
C LEU A 213 7.69 8.72 10.30
#